data_8710d8ee04b15628ceb31943b02ce229
#
_entry.id   8710d8ee04b15628ceb31943b02ce229
#
_cell.length_a   1.000
_cell.length_b   1.000
_cell.length_c   1.000
_cell.angle_alpha   90.00
_cell.angle_beta   90.00
_cell.angle_gamma   90.00
#
_symmetry.space_group_name_H-M   'P 1'
#
loop_
_entity.id
_entity.type
_entity.pdbx_description
1 polymer ?
#
loop_
_entity_poly.entity_id
_entity_poly.type
_entity_poly.pdbx_seq_one_letter_code
_entity_poly.pdbx_strand_id
1 'polypeptide(L)'
;MIKINCESDSTLKLTDMVPFQGNLKKRTPQDIKELTDSLINEGLMMPFAIWKHDDKNYLLDGHGRKEALIKLAVDEPSMLTEEWPVIYVNAETDDGARKALLQITSAYGKITKTGVKQFCVSIPDYKAPSIAKFVSKPVKAKESSPQATEPDTKRPVVLKIRVPAERVEEFKKIMTEFHYEVL
;
A
#
# COMPACT_ATOMS: atom_id res chain seq x y z
N MET A 1 10.71 10.08 24.99
CA MET A 1 11.50 9.82 23.78
C MET A 1 10.83 8.71 22.98
N ILE A 2 10.72 8.88 21.66
CA ILE A 2 10.17 7.84 20.76
C ILE A 2 11.06 6.59 20.85
N LYS A 3 10.44 5.44 21.11
CA LYS A 3 11.14 4.16 21.15
C LYS A 3 11.50 3.70 19.74
N ILE A 4 12.73 3.26 19.52
CA ILE A 4 13.18 2.65 18.25
C ILE A 4 13.12 1.14 18.42
N ASN A 5 12.22 0.48 17.67
CA ASN A 5 11.95 -0.95 17.71
C ASN A 5 12.42 -1.68 16.44
N CYS A 6 13.38 -1.11 15.73
CA CYS A 6 14.03 -1.72 14.57
C CYS A 6 15.54 -1.53 14.68
N GLU A 7 16.29 -2.48 14.10
CA GLU A 7 17.74 -2.41 14.04
C GLU A 7 18.19 -1.94 12.65
N SER A 8 19.28 -1.18 12.61
CA SER A 8 19.93 -0.73 11.39
C SER A 8 21.37 -0.32 11.70
N ASP A 9 22.28 -0.63 10.80
CA ASP A 9 23.69 -0.28 10.88
C ASP A 9 23.98 1.19 10.51
N SER A 10 22.95 1.93 10.10
CA SER A 10 23.08 3.31 9.61
C SER A 10 21.99 4.20 10.17
N THR A 11 22.35 5.44 10.44
CA THR A 11 21.41 6.47 10.92
C THR A 11 21.57 7.77 10.14
N LEU A 12 20.50 8.59 10.10
CA LEU A 12 20.49 9.94 9.52
C LEU A 12 19.60 10.87 10.36
N LYS A 13 19.94 12.16 10.32
CA LYS A 13 19.04 13.22 10.81
C LYS A 13 17.85 13.37 9.86
N LEU A 14 16.67 13.72 10.40
CA LEU A 14 15.48 13.97 9.57
C LEU A 14 15.71 15.08 8.53
N THR A 15 16.55 16.06 8.86
CA THR A 15 16.92 17.18 7.97
C THR A 15 17.67 16.73 6.73
N ASP A 16 18.45 15.64 6.84
CA ASP A 16 19.32 15.15 5.78
C ASP A 16 18.59 14.24 4.78
N MET A 17 17.33 13.91 5.07
CA MET A 17 16.48 13.07 4.22
C MET A 17 15.68 13.95 3.25
N VAL A 18 16.00 13.94 1.97
CA VAL A 18 15.31 14.73 0.93
C VAL A 18 14.06 13.98 0.45
N PRO A 19 12.86 14.57 0.50
CA PRO A 19 11.65 13.92 -0.02
C PRO A 19 11.76 13.60 -1.52
N PHE A 20 11.39 12.37 -1.93
CA PHE A 20 11.47 11.92 -3.32
C PHE A 20 10.11 11.58 -3.96
N GLN A 21 9.08 11.29 -3.16
CA GLN A 21 7.78 10.81 -3.67
C GLN A 21 6.93 11.87 -4.40
N GLY A 22 7.22 13.18 -4.26
CA GLY A 22 6.38 14.25 -4.78
C GLY A 22 4.92 14.11 -4.29
N ASN A 23 3.98 14.19 -5.24
CA ASN A 23 2.53 14.08 -4.96
C ASN A 23 1.98 12.63 -5.03
N LEU A 24 2.82 11.61 -5.01
CA LEU A 24 2.39 10.21 -5.14
C LEU A 24 1.38 9.79 -4.05
N LYS A 25 1.60 10.24 -2.82
CA LYS A 25 0.68 9.97 -1.70
C LYS A 25 0.29 11.28 -1.03
N LYS A 26 -1.01 11.47 -0.83
CA LYS A 26 -1.56 12.58 -0.04
C LYS A 26 -1.99 12.04 1.32
N ARG A 27 -1.74 12.82 2.38
CA ARG A 27 -2.15 12.53 3.74
C ARG A 27 -3.00 13.64 4.28
N THR A 28 -4.06 13.29 4.98
CA THR A 28 -4.88 14.26 5.71
C THR A 28 -4.23 14.59 7.06
N PRO A 29 -4.59 15.72 7.69
CA PRO A 29 -4.15 16.01 9.06
C PRO A 29 -4.48 14.89 10.05
N GLN A 30 -5.61 14.20 9.85
CA GLN A 30 -6.00 13.05 10.66
C GLN A 30 -5.05 11.85 10.46
N ASP A 31 -4.61 11.59 9.21
CA ASP A 31 -3.65 10.52 8.94
C ASP A 31 -2.31 10.78 9.64
N ILE A 32 -1.85 12.03 9.64
CA ILE A 32 -0.62 12.42 10.34
C ILE A 32 -0.79 12.29 11.84
N LYS A 33 -1.94 12.73 12.40
CA LYS A 33 -2.21 12.58 13.83
C LYS A 33 -2.18 11.10 14.25
N GLU A 34 -2.89 10.23 13.56
CA GLU A 34 -2.91 8.79 13.86
C GLU A 34 -1.52 8.16 13.76
N LEU A 35 -0.72 8.60 12.79
CA LEU A 35 0.66 8.13 12.64
C LEU A 35 1.56 8.66 13.78
N THR A 36 1.37 9.90 14.21
CA THR A 36 2.06 10.46 15.38
C THR A 36 1.71 9.69 16.66
N ASP A 37 0.41 9.44 16.90
CA ASP A 37 -0.06 8.66 18.03
C ASP A 37 0.55 7.24 18.04
N SER A 38 0.64 6.61 16.85
CA SER A 38 1.28 5.29 16.70
C SER A 38 2.77 5.34 17.01
N LEU A 39 3.48 6.37 16.55
CA LEU A 39 4.92 6.53 16.84
C LEU A 39 5.18 6.76 18.34
N ILE A 40 4.31 7.48 19.01
CA ILE A 40 4.41 7.72 20.46
C ILE A 40 4.17 6.42 21.25
N ASN A 41 3.11 5.68 20.91
CA ASN A 41 2.68 4.52 21.66
C ASN A 41 3.51 3.27 21.36
N GLU A 42 3.80 3.02 20.07
CA GLU A 42 4.43 1.79 19.61
C GLU A 42 5.91 1.98 19.24
N GLY A 43 6.32 3.21 18.97
CA GLY A 43 7.66 3.54 18.51
C GLY A 43 7.85 3.39 17.00
N LEU A 44 9.10 3.54 16.55
CA LEU A 44 9.50 3.37 15.17
C LEU A 44 9.79 1.89 14.90
N MET A 45 8.93 1.21 14.16
CA MET A 45 9.02 -0.22 13.85
C MET A 45 9.83 -0.54 12.61
N MET A 46 10.04 0.42 11.72
CA MET A 46 10.74 0.22 10.44
C MET A 46 11.70 1.36 10.19
N PRO A 47 12.94 1.10 9.74
CA PRO A 47 13.87 2.15 9.34
C PRO A 47 13.32 2.94 8.14
N PHE A 48 13.90 4.10 7.89
CA PHE A 48 13.63 4.87 6.67
C PHE A 48 14.37 4.25 5.50
N ALA A 49 13.74 4.16 4.32
CA ALA A 49 14.40 3.69 3.12
C ALA A 49 14.97 4.89 2.34
N ILE A 50 16.29 4.89 2.12
CA ILE A 50 17.06 5.98 1.55
C ILE A 50 17.72 5.52 0.24
N TRP A 51 17.67 6.34 -0.77
CA TRP A 51 18.50 6.24 -1.95
C TRP A 51 19.55 7.35 -1.93
N LYS A 52 20.83 6.95 -1.88
CA LYS A 52 21.94 7.92 -1.91
C LYS A 52 22.36 8.17 -3.35
N HIS A 53 22.28 9.44 -3.80
CA HIS A 53 22.66 9.84 -5.15
C HIS A 53 23.06 11.32 -5.14
N ASP A 54 24.14 11.67 -5.87
CA ASP A 54 24.69 13.02 -5.97
C ASP A 54 24.82 13.72 -4.61
N ASP A 55 25.47 13.04 -3.66
CA ASP A 55 25.67 13.48 -2.27
C ASP A 55 24.40 13.84 -1.49
N LYS A 56 23.24 13.39 -1.96
CA LYS A 56 21.95 13.57 -1.31
C LYS A 56 21.36 12.24 -0.87
N ASN A 57 20.61 12.28 0.23
CA ASN A 57 19.88 11.13 0.77
C ASN A 57 18.41 11.25 0.45
N TYR A 58 17.97 10.70 -0.66
CA TYR A 58 16.58 10.73 -1.08
C TYR A 58 15.72 9.72 -0.34
N LEU A 59 14.66 10.20 0.31
CA LEU A 59 13.74 9.37 1.06
C LEU A 59 12.80 8.65 0.10
N LEU A 60 12.90 7.32 0.03
CA LEU A 60 12.00 6.46 -0.77
C LEU A 60 10.81 5.98 0.04
N ASP A 61 11.02 5.55 1.31
CA ASP A 61 9.91 5.21 2.21
C ASP A 61 10.07 5.85 3.58
N GLY A 62 8.93 6.13 4.21
CA GLY A 62 8.85 6.78 5.51
C GLY A 62 8.45 8.25 5.46
N HIS A 63 8.06 8.80 4.31
CA HIS A 63 7.65 10.21 4.18
C HIS A 63 6.60 10.63 5.23
N GLY A 64 5.58 9.80 5.48
CA GLY A 64 4.59 10.08 6.50
C GLY A 64 5.16 10.07 7.93
N ARG A 65 6.05 9.12 8.22
CA ARG A 65 6.77 9.05 9.51
C ARG A 65 7.63 10.29 9.72
N LYS A 66 8.38 10.70 8.69
CA LYS A 66 9.16 11.95 8.73
C LYS A 66 8.27 13.16 8.98
N GLU A 67 7.13 13.28 8.27
CA GLU A 67 6.19 14.39 8.43
C GLU A 67 5.60 14.42 9.86
N ALA A 68 5.21 13.27 10.40
CA ALA A 68 4.71 13.13 11.78
C ALA A 68 5.77 13.52 12.82
N LEU A 69 7.03 13.07 12.63
CA LEU A 69 8.13 13.40 13.53
C LEU A 69 8.52 14.88 13.45
N ILE A 70 8.50 15.49 12.27
CA ILE A 70 8.74 16.94 12.14
C ILE A 70 7.66 17.73 12.87
N LYS A 71 6.40 17.31 12.76
CA LYS A 71 5.31 17.96 13.51
C LYS A 71 5.50 17.79 15.02
N LEU A 72 5.83 16.59 15.47
CA LEU A 72 6.10 16.30 16.88
C LEU A 72 7.30 17.09 17.40
N ALA A 73 8.30 17.38 16.55
CA ALA A 73 9.45 18.21 16.92
C ALA A 73 9.07 19.63 17.34
N VAL A 74 7.97 20.16 16.78
CA VAL A 74 7.45 21.48 17.14
C VAL A 74 6.71 21.44 18.46
N ASP A 75 5.90 20.38 18.67
CA ASP A 75 5.01 20.27 19.84
C ASP A 75 5.77 19.72 21.06
N GLU A 76 6.59 18.69 20.87
CA GLU A 76 7.29 17.97 21.96
C GLU A 76 8.72 17.55 21.54
N PRO A 77 9.67 18.49 21.40
CA PRO A 77 11.03 18.21 20.91
C PRO A 77 11.80 17.20 21.76
N SER A 78 11.52 17.11 23.06
CA SER A 78 12.16 16.17 23.99
C SER A 78 11.84 14.68 23.70
N MET A 79 10.82 14.43 22.90
CA MET A 79 10.45 13.07 22.49
C MET A 79 11.27 12.54 21.31
N LEU A 80 12.08 13.37 20.66
CA LEU A 80 12.84 12.97 19.49
C LEU A 80 14.26 12.58 19.83
N THR A 81 14.80 11.67 19.03
CA THR A 81 16.24 11.41 18.93
C THR A 81 16.86 12.28 17.84
N GLU A 82 18.16 12.51 17.90
CA GLU A 82 18.88 13.30 16.91
C GLU A 82 18.96 12.58 15.57
N GLU A 83 19.18 11.27 15.59
CA GLU A 83 19.34 10.44 14.42
C GLU A 83 18.35 9.28 14.39
N TRP A 84 18.00 8.84 13.18
CA TRP A 84 16.98 7.84 12.93
C TRP A 84 17.52 6.71 12.06
N PRO A 85 17.16 5.45 12.33
CA PRO A 85 17.63 4.31 11.59
C PRO A 85 17.20 4.37 10.13
N VAL A 86 18.14 4.07 9.23
CA VAL A 86 17.93 4.06 7.78
C VAL A 86 18.46 2.79 7.16
N ILE A 87 17.86 2.38 6.05
CA ILE A 87 18.39 1.38 5.13
C ILE A 87 18.66 2.04 3.77
N TYR A 88 19.73 1.64 3.10
CA TYR A 88 20.04 2.14 1.77
C TYR A 88 19.48 1.21 0.70
N VAL A 89 18.81 1.79 -0.27
CA VAL A 89 18.26 1.11 -1.44
C VAL A 89 19.12 1.47 -2.64
N ASN A 90 19.64 0.47 -3.33
CA ASN A 90 20.49 0.69 -4.50
C ASN A 90 19.64 0.96 -5.74
N ALA A 91 19.93 2.05 -6.41
CA ALA A 91 19.40 2.38 -7.74
C ALA A 91 20.47 3.19 -8.49
N GLU A 92 20.67 2.90 -9.76
CA GLU A 92 21.66 3.59 -10.58
C GLU A 92 21.15 4.91 -11.14
N THR A 93 19.84 5.02 -11.30
CA THR A 93 19.16 6.16 -11.92
C THR A 93 17.92 6.58 -11.16
N ASP A 94 17.45 7.81 -11.40
CA ASP A 94 16.17 8.33 -10.91
C ASP A 94 14.99 7.39 -11.21
N ASP A 95 14.94 6.84 -12.43
CA ASP A 95 13.88 5.91 -12.82
C ASP A 95 13.97 4.59 -12.07
N GLY A 96 15.19 4.13 -11.79
CA GLY A 96 15.43 2.97 -10.92
C GLY A 96 14.93 3.23 -9.51
N ALA A 97 15.23 4.40 -8.94
CA ALA A 97 14.76 4.82 -7.62
C ALA A 97 13.23 4.97 -7.57
N ARG A 98 12.58 5.52 -8.63
CA ARG A 98 11.12 5.60 -8.75
C ARG A 98 10.47 4.22 -8.76
N LYS A 99 11.05 3.27 -9.52
CA LYS A 99 10.59 1.87 -9.53
C LYS A 99 10.71 1.23 -8.15
N ALA A 100 11.85 1.40 -7.48
CA ALA A 100 12.06 0.90 -6.13
C ALA A 100 11.04 1.48 -5.14
N LEU A 101 10.79 2.80 -5.18
CA LEU A 101 9.77 3.45 -4.37
C LEU A 101 8.38 2.85 -4.62
N LEU A 102 7.99 2.64 -5.87
CA LEU A 102 6.71 2.02 -6.21
C LEU A 102 6.61 0.58 -5.70
N GLN A 103 7.67 -0.21 -5.79
CA GLN A 103 7.74 -1.57 -5.26
C GLN A 103 7.60 -1.61 -3.74
N ILE A 104 8.35 -0.78 -3.02
CA ILE A 104 8.28 -0.69 -1.55
C ILE A 104 6.87 -0.28 -1.10
N THR A 105 6.22 0.62 -1.84
CA THR A 105 4.89 1.12 -1.49
C THR A 105 3.73 0.29 -2.02
N SER A 106 3.99 -0.69 -2.87
CA SER A 106 2.95 -1.55 -3.44
C SER A 106 2.47 -2.58 -2.42
N ALA A 107 1.15 -2.77 -2.36
CA ALA A 107 0.53 -3.78 -1.50
C ALA A 107 0.16 -5.00 -2.37
N TYR A 108 0.97 -6.05 -2.31
CA TYR A 108 0.73 -7.30 -3.07
C TYR A 108 -0.36 -8.20 -2.45
N GLY A 109 -0.84 -7.87 -1.26
CA GLY A 109 -1.88 -8.62 -0.57
C GLY A 109 -2.95 -7.70 0.02
N LYS A 110 -4.14 -8.26 0.24
CA LYS A 110 -5.23 -7.55 0.92
C LYS A 110 -5.38 -8.07 2.34
N ILE A 111 -5.35 -7.16 3.31
CA ILE A 111 -5.68 -7.49 4.69
C ILE A 111 -7.19 -7.63 4.82
N THR A 112 -7.67 -8.76 5.34
CA THR A 112 -9.08 -9.04 5.55
C THR A 112 -9.49 -8.91 7.01
N LYS A 113 -10.77 -8.57 7.28
CA LYS A 113 -11.30 -8.49 8.64
C LYS A 113 -11.16 -9.80 9.40
N THR A 114 -11.42 -10.92 8.71
CA THR A 114 -11.30 -12.25 9.30
C THR A 114 -9.86 -12.57 9.63
N GLY A 115 -8.93 -12.29 8.71
CA GLY A 115 -7.49 -12.47 8.93
C GLY A 115 -6.98 -11.66 10.12
N VAL A 116 -7.35 -10.39 10.22
CA VAL A 116 -6.99 -9.55 11.37
C VAL A 116 -7.52 -10.12 12.68
N LYS A 117 -8.81 -10.52 12.73
CA LYS A 117 -9.38 -11.12 13.93
C LYS A 117 -8.64 -12.38 14.36
N GLN A 118 -8.32 -13.27 13.43
CA GLN A 118 -7.58 -14.50 13.72
C GLN A 118 -6.14 -14.22 14.18
N PHE A 119 -5.47 -13.27 13.51
CA PHE A 119 -4.10 -12.93 13.85
C PHE A 119 -3.97 -12.24 15.20
N CYS A 120 -4.94 -11.39 15.58
CA CYS A 120 -4.91 -10.61 16.83
C CYS A 120 -5.50 -11.35 18.04
N VAL A 121 -5.93 -12.64 17.92
CA VAL A 121 -6.52 -13.41 19.03
C VAL A 121 -5.60 -13.47 20.26
N SER A 122 -4.29 -13.54 20.06
CA SER A 122 -3.28 -13.61 21.11
C SER A 122 -2.80 -12.25 21.62
N ILE A 123 -3.34 -11.15 21.10
CA ILE A 123 -2.94 -9.78 21.46
C ILE A 123 -4.16 -9.10 22.11
N PRO A 124 -4.40 -9.30 23.44
CA PRO A 124 -5.53 -8.69 24.11
C PRO A 124 -5.34 -7.16 24.11
N ASP A 125 -6.44 -6.44 23.94
CA ASP A 125 -6.51 -4.96 23.97
C ASP A 125 -5.75 -4.22 22.87
N TYR A 126 -5.28 -4.93 21.83
CA TYR A 126 -4.65 -4.27 20.70
C TYR A 126 -5.67 -3.44 19.89
N LYS A 127 -5.69 -2.17 20.17
CA LYS A 127 -6.42 -1.17 19.40
C LYS A 127 -5.50 -0.63 18.31
N ALA A 128 -5.47 -1.28 17.17
CA ALA A 128 -4.77 -0.75 15.99
C ALA A 128 -5.69 0.19 15.19
N PRO A 129 -5.65 1.50 15.41
CA PRO A 129 -6.49 2.44 14.66
C PRO A 129 -6.18 2.42 13.17
N SER A 130 -4.94 2.10 12.80
CA SER A 130 -4.47 2.03 11.42
C SER A 130 -4.94 0.76 10.69
N ILE A 131 -5.08 -0.38 11.35
CA ILE A 131 -5.50 -1.63 10.69
C ILE A 131 -6.96 -1.54 10.22
N ALA A 132 -7.82 -0.80 10.89
CA ALA A 132 -9.19 -0.56 10.44
C ALA A 132 -9.26 0.12 9.06
N LYS A 133 -8.23 0.88 8.67
CA LYS A 133 -8.11 1.50 7.33
C LYS A 133 -7.64 0.51 6.27
N PHE A 134 -6.79 -0.46 6.65
CA PHE A 134 -6.29 -1.51 5.75
C PHE A 134 -7.31 -2.64 5.54
N VAL A 135 -8.23 -2.82 6.48
CA VAL A 135 -9.40 -3.63 6.23
C VAL A 135 -10.27 -2.85 5.26
N SER A 136 -10.07 -3.10 3.95
CA SER A 136 -10.93 -2.54 2.92
C SER A 136 -12.37 -2.64 3.42
N LYS A 137 -13.09 -1.50 3.51
CA LYS A 137 -14.54 -1.52 3.68
C LYS A 137 -15.03 -2.60 2.73
N PRO A 138 -15.90 -3.53 3.15
CA PRO A 138 -16.43 -4.47 2.21
C PRO A 138 -16.99 -3.60 1.09
N VAL A 139 -16.37 -3.64 -0.08
CA VAL A 139 -17.07 -3.34 -1.30
C VAL A 139 -18.31 -4.19 -1.11
N LYS A 140 -19.51 -3.59 -0.98
CA LYS A 140 -20.73 -4.35 -1.05
C LYS A 140 -20.52 -5.23 -2.26
N ALA A 141 -20.14 -6.47 -2.03
CA ALA A 141 -20.09 -7.43 -3.09
C ALA A 141 -21.48 -7.35 -3.67
N LYS A 142 -21.64 -6.84 -4.87
CA LYS A 142 -22.65 -7.40 -5.72
C LYS A 142 -22.39 -8.89 -5.59
N GLU A 143 -23.31 -9.57 -4.93
CA GLU A 143 -23.30 -11.01 -4.79
C GLU A 143 -23.01 -11.60 -6.17
N SER A 144 -21.78 -11.98 -6.40
CA SER A 144 -21.33 -12.88 -7.43
C SER A 144 -19.86 -13.19 -7.22
N SER A 145 -19.56 -13.88 -6.09
CA SER A 145 -18.42 -14.78 -6.07
C SER A 145 -19.02 -16.16 -6.18
N PRO A 146 -18.80 -16.88 -7.26
CA PRO A 146 -19.13 -18.28 -7.27
C PRO A 146 -18.22 -18.93 -6.23
N GLN A 147 -18.80 -19.48 -5.14
CA GLN A 147 -18.24 -20.70 -4.58
C GLN A 147 -18.02 -21.61 -5.78
N ALA A 148 -16.86 -22.26 -5.84
CA ALA A 148 -16.61 -23.33 -6.78
C ALA A 148 -17.58 -24.49 -6.44
N THR A 149 -18.82 -24.30 -6.81
CA THR A 149 -19.76 -25.38 -7.07
C THR A 149 -19.47 -25.80 -8.49
N GLU A 150 -19.40 -27.10 -8.70
CA GLU A 150 -19.28 -27.73 -10.01
C GLU A 150 -20.13 -26.97 -11.04
N PRO A 151 -19.63 -26.80 -12.27
CA PRO A 151 -20.33 -26.01 -13.29
C PRO A 151 -21.72 -26.60 -13.48
N ASP A 152 -22.76 -25.87 -13.11
CA ASP A 152 -24.14 -26.16 -13.50
C ASP A 152 -24.21 -26.00 -15.03
N THR A 153 -23.99 -27.11 -15.72
CA THR A 153 -23.96 -27.21 -17.19
C THR A 153 -25.29 -26.88 -17.87
N LYS A 154 -26.29 -26.42 -17.11
CA LYS A 154 -27.66 -26.19 -17.61
C LYS A 154 -28.05 -24.72 -17.77
N ARG A 155 -27.21 -23.77 -17.39
CA ARG A 155 -27.52 -22.35 -17.57
C ARG A 155 -26.75 -21.76 -18.73
N PRO A 156 -27.42 -21.13 -19.71
CA PRO A 156 -26.72 -20.46 -20.80
C PRO A 156 -25.87 -19.31 -20.27
N VAL A 157 -24.61 -19.22 -20.70
CA VAL A 157 -23.71 -18.13 -20.37
C VAL A 157 -23.84 -17.08 -21.46
N VAL A 158 -24.26 -15.85 -21.08
CA VAL A 158 -24.34 -14.72 -22.02
C VAL A 158 -23.03 -13.93 -21.95
N LEU A 159 -22.33 -13.87 -23.09
CA LEU A 159 -21.13 -13.06 -23.26
C LEU A 159 -21.47 -11.82 -24.09
N LYS A 160 -21.02 -10.64 -23.64
CA LYS A 160 -21.11 -9.40 -24.43
C LYS A 160 -19.77 -9.11 -25.06
N ILE A 161 -19.70 -9.24 -26.38
CA ILE A 161 -18.51 -9.01 -27.18
C ILE A 161 -18.72 -7.77 -28.05
N ARG A 162 -17.73 -6.88 -28.11
CA ARG A 162 -17.74 -5.75 -29.05
C ARG A 162 -17.02 -6.16 -30.31
N VAL A 163 -17.73 -6.14 -31.41
CA VAL A 163 -17.20 -6.48 -32.76
C VAL A 163 -17.22 -5.21 -33.61
N PRO A 164 -16.14 -4.86 -34.33
CA PRO A 164 -16.16 -3.77 -35.30
C PRO A 164 -17.26 -3.97 -36.34
N ALA A 165 -17.94 -2.89 -36.76
CA ALA A 165 -19.12 -2.97 -37.63
C ALA A 165 -18.86 -3.74 -38.94
N GLU A 166 -17.66 -3.59 -39.49
CA GLU A 166 -17.19 -4.27 -40.74
C GLU A 166 -17.01 -5.77 -40.61
N ARG A 167 -16.92 -6.31 -39.36
CA ARG A 167 -16.68 -7.74 -39.10
C ARG A 167 -17.87 -8.46 -38.48
N VAL A 168 -19.00 -7.79 -38.31
CA VAL A 168 -20.17 -8.35 -37.66
C VAL A 168 -20.71 -9.58 -38.38
N GLU A 169 -20.80 -9.54 -39.71
CA GLU A 169 -21.36 -10.66 -40.48
C GLU A 169 -20.40 -11.88 -40.49
N GLU A 170 -19.11 -11.65 -40.58
CA GLU A 170 -18.11 -12.70 -40.40
C GLU A 170 -18.20 -13.35 -39.02
N PHE A 171 -18.30 -12.54 -37.99
CA PHE A 171 -18.45 -13.00 -36.60
C PHE A 171 -19.72 -13.83 -36.39
N LYS A 172 -20.88 -13.37 -36.90
CA LYS A 172 -22.14 -14.12 -36.82
C LYS A 172 -22.02 -15.49 -37.47
N LYS A 173 -21.38 -15.56 -38.66
CA LYS A 173 -21.17 -16.83 -39.36
C LYS A 173 -20.36 -17.81 -38.52
N ILE A 174 -19.27 -17.36 -37.92
CA ILE A 174 -18.42 -18.17 -37.05
C ILE A 174 -19.23 -18.65 -35.82
N MET A 175 -19.98 -17.77 -35.16
CA MET A 175 -20.74 -18.13 -33.96
C MET A 175 -21.83 -19.15 -34.27
N THR A 176 -22.49 -19.06 -35.46
CA THR A 176 -23.49 -20.04 -35.91
C THR A 176 -22.85 -21.41 -36.15
N GLU A 177 -21.65 -21.45 -36.72
CA GLU A 177 -20.89 -22.68 -36.97
C GLU A 177 -20.56 -23.41 -35.66
N PHE A 178 -20.31 -22.67 -34.59
CA PHE A 178 -20.07 -23.21 -33.22
C PHE A 178 -21.33 -23.36 -32.37
N HIS A 179 -22.53 -23.25 -32.97
CA HIS A 179 -23.82 -23.42 -32.28
C HIS A 179 -24.10 -22.40 -31.16
N TYR A 180 -23.55 -21.19 -31.24
CA TYR A 180 -23.86 -20.09 -30.32
C TYR A 180 -24.96 -19.19 -30.92
N GLU A 181 -25.89 -18.75 -30.06
CA GLU A 181 -26.91 -17.76 -30.45
C GLU A 181 -26.33 -16.34 -30.32
N VAL A 182 -26.52 -15.49 -31.31
CA VAL A 182 -26.16 -14.08 -31.34
C VAL A 182 -27.46 -13.29 -31.13
N LEU A 183 -27.61 -12.62 -29.96
CA LEU A 183 -28.75 -11.81 -29.60
C LEU A 183 -28.63 -10.37 -30.13
#